data_63b01ad18f3d8d76d3816a9d425b7ee9
#
_entry.id   63b01ad18f3d8d76d3816a9d425b7ee9
#
_cell.length_a   1.000
_cell.length_b   1.000
_cell.length_c   1.000
_cell.angle_alpha   90.00
_cell.angle_beta   90.00
_cell.angle_gamma   90.00
#
_symmetry.space_group_name_H-M   'P 1'
#
loop_
_entity.id
_entity.type
_entity.pdbx_description
1 polymer ?
#
loop_
_entity_poly.entity_id
_entity_poly.type
_entity_poly.pdbx_seq_one_letter_code
_entity_poly.pdbx_strand_id
1 'polypeptide(L)'
;MTPPEDNLERFKTVWPGAESNTGSDLKNHLDQLGDRWSHSLATSGRDIAIVSAGKARLDFQDDQGPTFQPNPNFLQWIEPRFASENSLLLLSQEKGPKLLFYQPEDYWHATPPPPDHLAGEVDIEIFKTTEDLDKRCFELITGQRAAYIGDEEAIPDINLVFASNPTELVNQILYTRAVKTTYELSLIRKASVIGARGHLAAKEGFEQNLS
;
A
#
# COMPACT_ATOMS: atom_id res chain seq x y z
N MET A 1 -2.57 20.71 33.16
CA MET A 1 -2.16 19.52 33.92
C MET A 1 -1.53 18.56 32.96
N THR A 2 -0.23 18.33 33.06
CA THR A 2 0.48 17.36 32.18
C THR A 2 -0.04 15.95 32.50
N PRO A 3 -0.36 15.11 31.52
CA PRO A 3 -0.76 13.73 31.79
C PRO A 3 0.33 13.03 32.60
N PRO A 4 -0.02 12.13 33.51
CA PRO A 4 0.98 11.44 34.31
C PRO A 4 1.95 10.70 33.37
N GLU A 5 3.21 11.06 33.42
CA GLU A 5 4.32 10.46 32.63
C GLU A 5 4.39 8.93 32.82
N ASP A 6 3.87 8.44 33.92
CA ASP A 6 3.83 7.04 34.33
C ASP A 6 3.11 6.10 33.31
N ASN A 7 2.06 6.56 32.65
CA ASN A 7 1.34 5.73 31.69
C ASN A 7 2.10 5.60 30.35
N LEU A 8 2.87 6.62 29.97
CA LEU A 8 3.70 6.60 28.75
C LEU A 8 4.94 5.73 28.92
N GLU A 9 5.57 5.78 30.10
CA GLU A 9 6.71 4.92 30.44
C GLU A 9 6.27 3.44 30.56
N ARG A 10 5.08 3.17 31.08
CA ARG A 10 4.51 1.82 31.13
C ARG A 10 4.27 1.23 29.73
N PHE A 11 3.85 2.04 28.74
CA PHE A 11 3.75 1.62 27.34
C PHE A 11 5.11 1.36 26.72
N LYS A 12 6.14 2.15 27.02
CA LYS A 12 7.52 1.92 26.56
C LYS A 12 8.11 0.63 27.13
N THR A 13 7.78 0.30 28.39
CA THR A 13 8.29 -0.89 29.08
C THR A 13 7.62 -2.18 28.56
N VAL A 14 6.35 -2.12 28.18
CA VAL A 14 5.61 -3.27 27.64
C VAL A 14 5.99 -3.57 26.20
N TRP A 15 6.52 -2.58 25.46
CA TRP A 15 6.87 -2.69 24.06
C TRP A 15 8.29 -2.17 23.76
N PRO A 16 9.34 -2.85 24.26
CA PRO A 16 10.72 -2.48 23.93
C PRO A 16 10.94 -2.71 22.43
N GLY A 17 11.41 -1.71 21.72
CA GLY A 17 11.71 -1.79 20.28
C GLY A 17 10.89 -0.87 19.36
N ALA A 18 10.18 0.12 19.93
CA ALA A 18 9.52 1.16 19.11
C ALA A 18 10.50 2.16 18.45
N GLU A 19 11.81 1.99 18.64
CA GLU A 19 12.79 3.06 18.44
C GLU A 19 13.64 3.03 17.18
N SER A 20 13.54 2.05 16.28
CA SER A 20 14.31 2.15 15.02
C SER A 20 13.66 1.43 13.85
N ASN A 21 12.95 2.16 13.01
CA ASN A 21 12.84 1.79 11.61
C ASN A 21 14.16 2.19 10.94
N THR A 22 15.09 1.28 10.85
CA THR A 22 16.30 1.46 10.05
C THR A 22 15.99 1.13 8.58
N GLY A 23 16.75 1.70 7.63
CA GLY A 23 16.63 1.34 6.21
C GLY A 23 16.75 -0.18 5.99
N SER A 24 17.47 -0.89 6.86
CA SER A 24 17.58 -2.34 6.84
C SER A 24 16.25 -3.06 7.14
N ASP A 25 15.40 -2.51 8.02
CA ASP A 25 14.10 -3.12 8.36
C ASP A 25 13.12 -3.01 7.18
N LEU A 26 13.13 -1.87 6.47
CA LEU A 26 12.33 -1.69 5.26
C LEU A 26 12.79 -2.63 4.16
N LYS A 27 14.10 -2.71 3.91
CA LYS A 27 14.63 -3.65 2.91
C LYS A 27 14.23 -5.09 3.22
N ASN A 28 14.45 -5.55 4.45
CA ASN A 28 14.05 -6.89 4.88
C ASN A 28 12.54 -7.14 4.74
N HIS A 29 11.71 -6.10 4.94
CA HIS A 29 10.28 -6.18 4.71
C HIS A 29 9.97 -6.40 3.23
N LEU A 30 10.54 -5.59 2.34
CA LEU A 30 10.33 -5.70 0.89
C LEU A 30 10.82 -7.05 0.34
N ASP A 31 11.96 -7.53 0.80
CA ASP A 31 12.49 -8.86 0.45
C ASP A 31 11.49 -9.97 0.86
N GLN A 32 10.97 -9.94 2.10
CA GLN A 32 9.95 -10.89 2.57
C GLN A 32 8.65 -10.80 1.77
N LEU A 33 8.22 -9.60 1.37
CA LEU A 33 7.06 -9.44 0.50
C LEU A 33 7.32 -10.06 -0.86
N GLY A 34 8.49 -9.82 -1.46
CA GLY A 34 8.91 -10.41 -2.73
C GLY A 34 8.82 -11.94 -2.70
N ASP A 35 9.38 -12.56 -1.66
CA ASP A 35 9.34 -14.02 -1.48
C ASP A 35 7.89 -14.55 -1.37
N ARG A 36 7.05 -13.88 -0.57
CA ARG A 36 5.64 -14.27 -0.38
C ARG A 36 4.85 -14.17 -1.69
N TRP A 37 5.02 -13.08 -2.43
CA TRP A 37 4.35 -12.89 -3.71
C TRP A 37 4.84 -13.86 -4.77
N SER A 38 6.15 -14.08 -4.89
CA SER A 38 6.74 -15.05 -5.80
C SER A 38 6.20 -16.47 -5.53
N HIS A 39 6.16 -16.88 -4.27
CA HIS A 39 5.57 -18.16 -3.87
C HIS A 39 4.07 -18.26 -4.21
N SER A 40 3.30 -17.20 -3.93
CA SER A 40 1.85 -17.18 -4.19
C SER A 40 1.54 -17.23 -5.69
N LEU A 41 2.31 -16.52 -6.51
CA LEU A 41 2.23 -16.57 -7.97
C LEU A 41 2.54 -17.96 -8.51
N ALA A 42 3.64 -18.56 -8.06
CA ALA A 42 4.04 -19.91 -8.46
C ALA A 42 2.94 -20.94 -8.14
N THR A 43 2.42 -20.91 -6.92
CA THR A 43 1.38 -21.85 -6.46
C THR A 43 0.06 -21.67 -7.22
N SER A 44 -0.33 -20.43 -7.55
CA SER A 44 -1.53 -20.14 -8.32
C SER A 44 -1.36 -20.26 -9.85
N GLY A 45 -0.18 -20.68 -10.31
CA GLY A 45 0.13 -20.84 -11.74
C GLY A 45 0.14 -19.53 -12.51
N ARG A 46 0.52 -18.43 -11.87
CA ARG A 46 0.63 -17.10 -12.47
C ARG A 46 2.07 -16.65 -12.58
N ASP A 47 2.40 -15.91 -13.62
CA ASP A 47 3.75 -15.41 -13.86
C ASP A 47 3.92 -14.00 -13.28
N ILE A 48 2.85 -13.20 -13.31
CA ILE A 48 2.85 -11.80 -12.87
C ILE A 48 1.50 -11.38 -12.27
N ALA A 49 1.55 -10.54 -11.24
CA ALA A 49 0.38 -9.84 -10.70
C ALA A 49 0.47 -8.34 -10.98
N ILE A 50 -0.68 -7.76 -11.35
CA ILE A 50 -0.93 -6.32 -11.45
C ILE A 50 -1.72 -5.93 -10.22
N VAL A 51 -1.11 -5.25 -9.27
CA VAL A 51 -1.76 -4.77 -8.06
C VAL A 51 -2.10 -3.31 -8.26
N SER A 52 -3.39 -2.99 -8.42
CA SER A 52 -3.85 -1.62 -8.59
C SER A 52 -3.85 -0.88 -7.25
N ALA A 53 -3.45 0.38 -7.24
CA ALA A 53 -3.66 1.28 -6.12
C ALA A 53 -5.16 1.53 -5.88
N GLY A 54 -5.99 1.40 -6.92
CA GLY A 54 -7.40 1.74 -6.93
C GLY A 54 -7.66 3.08 -7.61
N LYS A 55 -8.91 3.50 -7.59
CA LYS A 55 -9.37 4.75 -8.20
C LYS A 55 -10.24 5.52 -7.21
N ALA A 56 -10.10 6.84 -7.19
CA ALA A 56 -11.02 7.69 -6.43
C ALA A 56 -12.44 7.58 -7.02
N ARG A 57 -13.44 7.53 -6.15
CA ARG A 57 -14.85 7.51 -6.54
C ARG A 57 -15.44 8.90 -6.32
N LEU A 58 -16.19 9.36 -7.28
CA LEU A 58 -17.00 10.57 -7.10
C LEU A 58 -18.42 10.19 -6.75
N ASP A 59 -19.09 11.01 -5.95
CA ASP A 59 -20.50 10.86 -5.66
C ASP A 59 -21.34 11.16 -6.91
N PHE A 60 -22.51 10.57 -6.99
CA PHE A 60 -23.37 10.73 -8.17
C PHE A 60 -23.74 12.20 -8.41
N GLN A 61 -23.36 12.74 -9.57
CA GLN A 61 -23.57 14.13 -9.99
C GLN A 61 -22.86 15.18 -9.08
N ASP A 62 -21.75 14.78 -8.44
CA ASP A 62 -20.94 15.65 -7.61
C ASP A 62 -19.47 15.58 -8.09
N ASP A 63 -18.70 16.63 -7.80
CA ASP A 63 -17.25 16.69 -7.99
C ASP A 63 -16.47 16.24 -6.74
N GLN A 64 -17.19 15.84 -5.69
CA GLN A 64 -16.65 15.31 -4.45
C GLN A 64 -16.97 13.83 -4.28
N GLY A 65 -16.23 13.19 -3.41
CA GLY A 65 -16.40 11.80 -3.04
C GLY A 65 -15.68 11.47 -1.74
N PRO A 66 -15.78 10.23 -1.27
CA PRO A 66 -15.03 9.78 -0.11
C PRO A 66 -13.52 9.90 -0.37
N THR A 67 -12.76 10.13 0.70
CA THR A 67 -11.30 10.15 0.62
C THR A 67 -10.78 8.87 -0.04
N PHE A 68 -9.88 9.01 -1.02
CA PHE A 68 -9.26 7.88 -1.70
C PHE A 68 -8.63 6.90 -0.71
N GLN A 69 -9.01 5.65 -0.81
CA GLN A 69 -8.51 4.54 0.01
C GLN A 69 -7.76 3.56 -0.87
N PRO A 70 -6.42 3.60 -0.86
CA PRO A 70 -5.64 2.69 -1.69
C PRO A 70 -5.84 1.22 -1.29
N ASN A 71 -5.71 0.34 -2.29
CA ASN A 71 -5.77 -1.10 -2.11
C ASN A 71 -4.80 -1.58 -1.01
N PRO A 72 -5.27 -2.32 0.00
CA PRO A 72 -4.41 -2.81 1.07
C PRO A 72 -3.23 -3.69 0.64
N ASN A 73 -3.31 -4.35 -0.53
CA ASN A 73 -2.19 -5.12 -1.08
C ASN A 73 -1.13 -4.22 -1.70
N PHE A 74 -1.54 -3.09 -2.27
CA PHE A 74 -0.64 -2.04 -2.75
C PHE A 74 0.07 -1.36 -1.57
N LEU A 75 -0.66 -1.08 -0.48
CA LEU A 75 -0.15 -0.43 0.72
C LEU A 75 0.89 -1.24 1.51
N GLN A 76 1.06 -2.52 1.22
CA GLN A 76 2.18 -3.28 1.79
C GLN A 76 3.53 -2.82 1.24
N TRP A 77 3.55 -2.32 0.00
CA TRP A 77 4.75 -1.91 -0.72
C TRP A 77 4.96 -0.40 -0.71
N ILE A 78 3.86 0.35 -0.84
CA ILE A 78 3.87 1.80 -1.03
C ILE A 78 3.11 2.43 0.13
N GLU A 79 3.77 3.31 0.89
CA GLU A 79 3.14 4.01 2.00
C GLU A 79 1.96 4.90 1.52
N PRO A 80 0.90 5.08 2.34
CA PRO A 80 -0.31 5.81 1.94
C PRO A 80 -0.03 7.22 1.37
N ARG A 81 0.96 7.92 1.92
CA ARG A 81 1.34 9.28 1.47
C ARG A 81 1.90 9.36 0.06
N PHE A 82 2.35 8.23 -0.48
CA PHE A 82 2.88 8.10 -1.83
C PHE A 82 1.94 7.30 -2.75
N ALA A 83 0.78 6.87 -2.25
CA ALA A 83 -0.17 6.12 -3.05
C ALA A 83 -0.97 7.08 -3.93
N SER A 84 -0.72 7.05 -5.24
CA SER A 84 -1.51 7.77 -6.23
C SER A 84 -2.53 6.83 -6.87
N GLU A 85 -3.76 7.32 -7.03
CA GLU A 85 -4.80 6.58 -7.77
C GLU A 85 -4.31 6.18 -9.17
N ASN A 86 -4.91 5.16 -9.75
CA ASN A 86 -4.55 4.59 -11.05
C ASN A 86 -3.11 4.07 -11.16
N SER A 87 -2.27 4.18 -10.13
CA SER A 87 -0.94 3.56 -10.13
C SER A 87 -1.04 2.05 -10.07
N LEU A 88 -0.11 1.38 -10.74
CA LEU A 88 -0.05 -0.08 -10.82
C LEU A 88 1.30 -0.60 -10.30
N LEU A 89 1.26 -1.59 -9.42
CA LEU A 89 2.43 -2.30 -8.97
C LEU A 89 2.47 -3.69 -9.62
N LEU A 90 3.52 -3.96 -10.37
CA LEU A 90 3.74 -5.24 -11.04
C LEU A 90 4.69 -6.09 -10.23
N LEU A 91 4.24 -7.29 -9.89
CA LEU A 91 4.99 -8.27 -9.11
C LEU A 91 5.13 -9.56 -9.92
N SER A 92 6.35 -10.01 -10.15
CA SER A 92 6.63 -11.21 -10.94
C SER A 92 7.46 -12.21 -10.15
N GLN A 93 7.49 -13.48 -10.61
CA GLN A 93 8.31 -14.50 -9.98
C GLN A 93 9.82 -14.28 -10.17
N GLU A 94 10.21 -13.70 -11.30
CA GLU A 94 11.62 -13.63 -11.72
C GLU A 94 12.23 -12.23 -11.62
N LYS A 95 11.38 -11.20 -11.66
CA LYS A 95 11.82 -9.80 -11.68
C LYS A 95 11.41 -9.13 -10.38
N GLY A 96 12.21 -8.18 -9.94
CA GLY A 96 11.87 -7.33 -8.81
C GLY A 96 10.57 -6.55 -9.02
N PRO A 97 10.02 -5.96 -7.95
CA PRO A 97 8.80 -5.16 -8.03
C PRO A 97 8.99 -3.93 -8.92
N LYS A 98 7.98 -3.65 -9.76
CA LYS A 98 7.96 -2.46 -10.62
C LYS A 98 6.70 -1.65 -10.36
N LEU A 99 6.86 -0.37 -10.06
CA LEU A 99 5.78 0.59 -9.87
C LEU A 99 5.61 1.45 -11.13
N LEU A 100 4.45 1.35 -11.76
CA LEU A 100 3.99 2.32 -12.75
C LEU A 100 3.22 3.41 -12.00
N PHE A 101 3.90 4.52 -11.75
CA PHE A 101 3.40 5.58 -10.88
C PHE A 101 2.64 6.62 -11.70
N TYR A 102 1.34 6.77 -11.44
CA TYR A 102 0.52 7.78 -12.08
C TYR A 102 0.67 9.12 -11.36
N GLN A 103 1.20 10.11 -12.07
CA GLN A 103 1.41 11.47 -11.57
C GLN A 103 0.92 12.49 -12.61
N PRO A 104 -0.41 12.67 -12.74
CA PRO A 104 -0.96 13.64 -13.68
C PRO A 104 -0.54 15.07 -13.32
N GLU A 105 -0.53 15.94 -14.30
CA GLU A 105 -0.48 17.39 -14.08
C GLU A 105 -1.90 17.89 -13.96
N ASP A 106 -2.30 18.28 -12.75
CA ASP A 106 -3.62 18.79 -12.45
C ASP A 106 -3.49 20.17 -11.77
N TYR A 107 -4.31 21.11 -12.19
CA TYR A 107 -4.33 22.45 -11.59
C TYR A 107 -4.97 22.45 -10.19
N TRP A 108 -5.90 21.54 -9.94
CA TRP A 108 -6.75 21.56 -8.75
C TRP A 108 -6.26 20.64 -7.64
N HIS A 109 -5.49 19.61 -7.97
CA HIS A 109 -5.08 18.57 -7.02
C HIS A 109 -3.56 18.44 -6.94
N ALA A 110 -3.06 18.44 -5.72
CA ALA A 110 -1.67 18.09 -5.48
C ALA A 110 -1.49 16.58 -5.59
N THR A 111 -0.83 16.12 -6.64
CA THR A 111 -0.47 14.71 -6.77
C THR A 111 0.62 14.32 -5.77
N PRO A 112 0.57 13.10 -5.21
CA PRO A 112 1.62 12.62 -4.33
C PRO A 112 2.99 12.63 -5.04
N PRO A 113 4.08 12.93 -4.32
CA PRO A 113 5.42 12.73 -4.86
C PRO A 113 5.69 11.24 -5.07
N PRO A 114 6.57 10.86 -6.03
CA PRO A 114 6.98 9.48 -6.17
C PRO A 114 7.71 9.00 -4.91
N PRO A 115 7.68 7.70 -4.60
CA PRO A 115 8.33 7.14 -3.42
C PRO A 115 9.85 6.95 -3.63
N ASP A 116 10.60 8.03 -3.82
CA ASP A 116 12.04 8.01 -4.14
C ASP A 116 12.89 7.24 -3.12
N HIS A 117 12.43 7.14 -1.87
CA HIS A 117 13.09 6.37 -0.82
C HIS A 117 13.09 4.85 -1.07
N LEU A 118 12.26 4.38 -2.02
CA LEU A 118 12.24 2.98 -2.47
C LEU A 118 13.13 2.74 -3.69
N ALA A 119 13.80 3.78 -4.22
CA ALA A 119 14.69 3.65 -5.36
C ALA A 119 15.82 2.64 -5.05
N GLY A 120 15.99 1.66 -5.95
CA GLY A 120 16.92 0.53 -5.76
C GLY A 120 16.26 -0.75 -5.23
N GLU A 121 15.13 -0.67 -4.54
CA GLU A 121 14.33 -1.84 -4.12
C GLU A 121 13.10 -2.03 -5.01
N VAL A 122 12.52 -0.94 -5.50
CA VAL A 122 11.39 -0.92 -6.44
C VAL A 122 11.79 -0.12 -7.68
N ASP A 123 11.59 -0.69 -8.86
CA ASP A 123 11.81 0.01 -10.13
C ASP A 123 10.58 0.91 -10.42
N ILE A 124 10.79 2.23 -10.51
CA ILE A 124 9.71 3.22 -10.59
C ILE A 124 9.73 3.90 -11.95
N GLU A 125 8.63 3.79 -12.69
CA GLU A 125 8.38 4.53 -13.92
C GLU A 125 7.20 5.51 -13.71
N ILE A 126 7.38 6.80 -14.09
CA ILE A 126 6.38 7.86 -13.86
C ILE A 126 5.61 8.15 -15.13
N PHE A 127 4.28 8.23 -15.02
CA PHE A 127 3.36 8.47 -16.13
C PHE A 127 2.46 9.67 -15.85
N LYS A 128 2.24 10.51 -16.86
CA LYS A 128 1.36 11.68 -16.79
C LYS A 128 -0.05 11.40 -17.30
N THR A 129 -0.23 10.35 -18.08
CA THR A 129 -1.51 9.91 -18.63
C THR A 129 -1.76 8.44 -18.29
N THR A 130 -3.03 8.07 -18.16
CA THR A 130 -3.42 6.67 -17.96
C THR A 130 -3.17 5.84 -19.21
N GLU A 131 -3.31 6.43 -20.40
CA GLU A 131 -3.08 5.77 -21.68
C GLU A 131 -1.64 5.28 -21.85
N ASP A 132 -0.66 6.11 -21.51
CA ASP A 132 0.76 5.73 -21.56
C ASP A 132 1.09 4.66 -20.51
N LEU A 133 0.50 4.78 -19.30
CA LEU A 133 0.63 3.81 -18.24
C LEU A 133 0.06 2.45 -18.63
N ASP A 134 -1.15 2.43 -19.18
CA ASP A 134 -1.84 1.22 -19.63
C ASP A 134 -1.09 0.55 -20.78
N LYS A 135 -0.59 1.33 -21.73
CA LYS A 135 0.27 0.83 -22.81
C LYS A 135 1.53 0.17 -22.26
N ARG A 136 2.17 0.80 -21.27
CA ARG A 136 3.36 0.24 -20.64
C ARG A 136 3.05 -1.03 -19.86
N CYS A 137 1.94 -1.06 -19.14
CA CYS A 137 1.44 -2.26 -18.47
C CYS A 137 1.25 -3.40 -19.47
N PHE A 138 0.55 -3.14 -20.60
CA PHE A 138 0.35 -4.09 -21.67
C PHE A 138 1.67 -4.70 -22.18
N GLU A 139 2.68 -3.86 -22.45
CA GLU A 139 4.00 -4.31 -22.93
C GLU A 139 4.66 -5.27 -21.93
N LEU A 140 4.55 -4.97 -20.63
CA LEU A 140 5.20 -5.73 -19.57
C LEU A 140 4.54 -7.08 -19.30
N ILE A 141 3.23 -7.20 -19.52
CA ILE A 141 2.48 -8.43 -19.22
C ILE A 141 2.18 -9.29 -20.47
N THR A 142 2.49 -8.79 -21.66
CA THR A 142 2.26 -9.54 -22.92
C THR A 142 2.99 -10.88 -22.88
N GLY A 143 2.27 -11.95 -23.20
CA GLY A 143 2.81 -13.32 -23.21
C GLY A 143 2.92 -13.98 -21.83
N GLN A 144 2.45 -13.31 -20.76
CA GLN A 144 2.49 -13.84 -19.39
C GLN A 144 1.09 -14.23 -18.88
N ARG A 145 1.02 -15.20 -17.97
CA ARG A 145 -0.22 -15.55 -17.27
C ARG A 145 -0.46 -14.52 -16.16
N ALA A 146 -0.99 -13.37 -16.55
CA ALA A 146 -1.20 -12.25 -15.65
C ALA A 146 -2.43 -12.45 -14.74
N ALA A 147 -2.36 -11.90 -13.52
CA ALA A 147 -3.49 -11.75 -12.60
C ALA A 147 -3.61 -10.27 -12.21
N TYR A 148 -4.84 -9.75 -12.20
CA TYR A 148 -5.16 -8.43 -11.66
C TYR A 148 -5.66 -8.57 -10.22
N ILE A 149 -5.20 -7.69 -9.33
CA ILE A 149 -5.60 -7.62 -7.92
C ILE A 149 -6.04 -6.19 -7.61
N GLY A 150 -7.32 -5.97 -7.43
CA GLY A 150 -7.90 -4.65 -7.14
C GLY A 150 -9.36 -4.54 -7.48
N ASP A 151 -9.90 -3.32 -7.38
CA ASP A 151 -11.27 -3.01 -7.74
C ASP A 151 -11.47 -3.08 -9.26
N GLU A 152 -12.61 -3.62 -9.71
CA GLU A 152 -12.91 -3.77 -11.14
C GLU A 152 -12.97 -2.44 -11.88
N GLU A 153 -13.37 -1.36 -11.18
CA GLU A 153 -13.42 0.00 -11.74
C GLU A 153 -12.04 0.61 -12.03
N ALA A 154 -10.98 0.01 -11.46
CA ALA A 154 -9.59 0.44 -11.63
C ALA A 154 -8.79 -0.53 -12.51
N ILE A 155 -9.46 -1.39 -13.29
CA ILE A 155 -8.82 -2.27 -14.26
C ILE A 155 -8.24 -1.41 -15.40
N PRO A 156 -6.94 -1.60 -15.76
CA PRO A 156 -6.33 -0.92 -16.90
C PRO A 156 -7.08 -1.18 -18.20
N ASP A 157 -7.21 -0.17 -19.04
CA ASP A 157 -7.81 -0.31 -20.38
C ASP A 157 -6.82 -0.95 -21.38
N ILE A 158 -6.64 -2.25 -21.23
CA ILE A 158 -5.71 -3.04 -22.04
C ILE A 158 -6.43 -4.23 -22.71
N ASN A 159 -6.14 -4.44 -23.98
CA ASN A 159 -6.71 -5.54 -24.77
C ASN A 159 -6.01 -6.89 -24.48
N LEU A 160 -5.90 -7.28 -23.21
CA LEU A 160 -5.36 -8.59 -22.81
C LEU A 160 -6.30 -9.31 -21.85
N VAL A 161 -6.32 -10.63 -21.99
CA VAL A 161 -7.03 -11.50 -21.06
C VAL A 161 -6.14 -11.78 -19.86
N PHE A 162 -6.56 -11.34 -18.69
CA PHE A 162 -5.98 -11.69 -17.42
C PHE A 162 -7.07 -12.16 -16.44
N ALA A 163 -6.70 -12.87 -15.40
CA ALA A 163 -7.65 -13.25 -14.37
C ALA A 163 -7.81 -12.09 -13.38
N SER A 164 -9.04 -11.57 -13.25
CA SER A 164 -9.36 -10.58 -12.22
C SER A 164 -9.59 -11.27 -10.88
N ASN A 165 -8.85 -10.84 -9.86
CA ASN A 165 -8.97 -11.30 -8.47
C ASN A 165 -9.07 -12.83 -8.33
N PRO A 166 -8.16 -13.63 -8.93
CA PRO A 166 -8.28 -15.08 -8.88
C PRO A 166 -8.24 -15.57 -7.42
N THR A 167 -9.30 -16.27 -7.01
CA THR A 167 -9.56 -16.63 -5.62
C THR A 167 -8.39 -17.34 -4.94
N GLU A 168 -7.70 -18.23 -5.66
CA GLU A 168 -6.56 -18.97 -5.12
C GLU A 168 -5.40 -18.03 -4.76
N LEU A 169 -5.03 -17.13 -5.67
CA LEU A 169 -3.97 -16.13 -5.43
C LEU A 169 -4.37 -15.18 -4.30
N VAL A 170 -5.60 -14.65 -4.34
CA VAL A 170 -6.12 -13.73 -3.30
C VAL A 170 -6.08 -14.37 -1.92
N ASN A 171 -6.54 -15.61 -1.79
CA ASN A 171 -6.54 -16.32 -0.51
C ASN A 171 -5.12 -16.53 0.04
N GLN A 172 -4.17 -16.87 -0.82
CA GLN A 172 -2.77 -17.04 -0.40
C GLN A 172 -2.16 -15.72 0.06
N ILE A 173 -2.39 -14.61 -0.68
CA ILE A 173 -1.92 -13.29 -0.29
C ILE A 173 -2.51 -12.89 1.07
N LEU A 174 -3.83 -13.06 1.27
CA LEU A 174 -4.50 -12.77 2.53
C LEU A 174 -3.93 -13.60 3.69
N TYR A 175 -3.67 -14.87 3.46
CA TYR A 175 -3.08 -15.76 4.46
C TYR A 175 -1.66 -15.31 4.87
N THR A 176 -0.81 -14.98 3.89
CA THR A 176 0.56 -14.51 4.18
C THR A 176 0.60 -13.17 4.90
N ARG A 177 -0.37 -12.29 4.63
CA ARG A 177 -0.54 -10.99 5.32
C ARG A 177 -0.94 -11.13 6.79
N ALA A 178 -1.48 -12.27 7.21
CA ALA A 178 -1.82 -12.51 8.61
C ALA A 178 -0.58 -12.42 9.52
N VAL A 179 0.59 -12.86 9.02
CA VAL A 179 1.87 -12.79 9.73
C VAL A 179 2.58 -11.49 9.35
N LYS A 180 2.71 -10.58 10.33
CA LYS A 180 3.31 -9.26 10.13
C LYS A 180 4.84 -9.35 10.17
N THR A 181 5.51 -8.59 9.30
CA THR A 181 6.96 -8.42 9.35
C THR A 181 7.37 -7.57 10.55
N THR A 182 8.66 -7.57 10.89
CA THR A 182 9.20 -6.70 11.97
C THR A 182 8.94 -5.22 11.67
N TYR A 183 9.08 -4.82 10.42
CA TYR A 183 8.78 -3.46 9.96
C TYR A 183 7.30 -3.09 10.21
N GLU A 184 6.35 -3.93 9.75
CA GLU A 184 4.91 -3.71 9.98
C GLU A 184 4.57 -3.66 11.48
N LEU A 185 5.16 -4.54 12.29
CA LEU A 185 4.95 -4.55 13.74
C LEU A 185 5.43 -3.24 14.37
N SER A 186 6.55 -2.68 13.91
CA SER A 186 7.05 -1.40 14.41
C SER A 186 6.09 -0.25 14.12
N LEU A 187 5.50 -0.22 12.91
CA LEU A 187 4.51 0.78 12.51
C LEU A 187 3.19 0.63 13.29
N ILE A 188 2.72 -0.60 13.48
CA ILE A 188 1.51 -0.88 14.28
C ILE A 188 1.71 -0.42 15.72
N ARG A 189 2.88 -0.66 16.33
CA ARG A 189 3.19 -0.18 17.68
C ARG A 189 3.18 1.34 17.77
N LYS A 190 3.81 2.04 16.80
CA LYS A 190 3.78 3.51 16.73
C LYS A 190 2.34 4.04 16.62
N ALA A 191 1.54 3.46 15.73
CA ALA A 191 0.14 3.83 15.58
C ALA A 191 -0.67 3.60 16.86
N SER A 192 -0.44 2.50 17.57
CA SER A 192 -1.09 2.19 18.84
C SER A 192 -0.75 3.22 19.93
N VAL A 193 0.50 3.69 20.00
CA VAL A 193 0.90 4.76 20.95
C VAL A 193 0.18 6.07 20.63
N ILE A 194 0.09 6.44 19.34
CA ILE A 194 -0.62 7.66 18.91
C ILE A 194 -2.12 7.53 19.27
N GLY A 195 -2.74 6.38 18.97
CA GLY A 195 -4.13 6.12 19.32
C GLY A 195 -4.39 6.19 20.83
N ALA A 196 -3.52 5.61 21.64
CA ALA A 196 -3.63 5.68 23.10
C ALA A 196 -3.57 7.12 23.64
N ARG A 197 -2.69 7.96 23.08
CA ARG A 197 -2.63 9.39 23.43
C ARG A 197 -3.93 10.11 23.06
N GLY A 198 -4.50 9.83 21.89
CA GLY A 198 -5.78 10.39 21.47
C GLY A 198 -6.93 10.01 22.43
N HIS A 199 -6.99 8.74 22.84
CA HIS A 199 -7.99 8.29 23.81
C HIS A 199 -7.83 8.93 25.18
N LEU A 200 -6.58 9.13 25.66
CA LEU A 200 -6.32 9.82 26.93
C LEU A 200 -6.76 11.30 26.85
N ALA A 201 -6.42 11.99 25.78
CA ALA A 201 -6.82 13.38 25.57
C ALA A 201 -8.36 13.53 25.50
N ALA A 202 -9.04 12.62 24.82
CA ALA A 202 -10.51 12.60 24.76
C ALA A 202 -11.14 12.36 26.13
N LYS A 203 -10.58 11.43 26.93
CA LYS A 203 -11.02 11.17 28.31
C LYS A 203 -10.86 12.42 29.18
N GLU A 204 -9.70 13.07 29.16
CA GLU A 204 -9.44 14.29 29.92
C GLU A 204 -10.38 15.43 29.52
N GLY A 205 -10.63 15.63 28.20
CA GLY A 205 -11.59 16.60 27.69
C GLY A 205 -13.01 16.34 28.19
N PHE A 206 -13.43 15.08 28.20
CA PHE A 206 -14.73 14.69 28.71
C PHE A 206 -14.86 14.95 30.25
N GLU A 207 -13.84 14.57 31.03
CA GLU A 207 -13.84 14.77 32.50
C GLU A 207 -13.81 16.26 32.87
N GLN A 208 -13.27 17.12 32.00
CA GLN A 208 -13.25 18.58 32.20
C GLN A 208 -14.50 19.27 31.65
N ASN A 209 -15.49 18.54 31.16
CA ASN A 209 -16.70 19.05 30.50
C ASN A 209 -16.39 20.07 29.36
N LEU A 210 -15.30 19.85 28.64
CA LEU A 210 -15.00 20.62 27.44
C LEU A 210 -15.85 20.08 26.30
N SER A 211 -16.88 20.86 25.93
CA SER A 211 -17.77 20.59 24.78
C SER A 211 -17.31 21.34 23.55
#